data_5129414446fd11637625602e67163b37
#
_entry.id   5129414446fd11637625602e67163b37
#
_cell.length_a   1.000
_cell.length_b   1.000
_cell.length_c   1.000
_cell.angle_alpha   90.00
_cell.angle_beta   90.00
_cell.angle_gamma   90.00
#
_symmetry.space_group_name_H-M   'P 1'
#
loop_
_entity.id
_entity.type
_entity.pdbx_description
1 polymer ?
#
loop_
_entity_poly.entity_id
_entity_poly.type
_entity_poly.pdbx_seq_one_letter_code
_entity_poly.pdbx_strand_id
1 'polypeptide(L)'
;PGEISIDDIESITVLQGPAAAALFGPDGSNGAIVLTGKRARRSYSNNQWRSYKLKDMEEMDYMEVIKIAEDDELWKIYKLLEKSQARLAGFYFDMADYFHERKQTRQAFDILFNGIELCRGNANGLKAAAFMFEKWKCFREAIDIYKDICEKNPRDLGSLRNLALAYFQHGEYQLSVNTYYEIIKSNESDIYMHDEEYRVIAINEMNAVISQFKEQLNIGLINPNLVRTLPVDLNISVESNSYNFSDLRIAGPQGNQLTTDNKYIPVTYYKSRHYWYYDNFISGHSIRNAAKGLYKLKINAYDYYYYQVPVYLRVIIFRKFQQCNQVLEVQHIAMDNQYGNVEVATFRW
;
A
#
# COMPACT_ATOMS: atom_id res chain seq x y z
N PRO A 1 -20.60 24.29 -16.24
CA PRO A 1 -19.53 23.68 -17.00
C PRO A 1 -19.82 22.20 -17.09
N GLY A 2 -19.96 21.64 -18.32
CA GLY A 2 -20.27 20.22 -18.49
C GLY A 2 -19.02 19.39 -18.28
N GLU A 3 -19.15 18.28 -17.59
CA GLU A 3 -18.14 17.25 -17.46
C GLU A 3 -17.69 16.78 -18.86
N ILE A 4 -16.37 16.71 -19.07
CA ILE A 4 -15.80 16.15 -20.30
C ILE A 4 -15.54 14.68 -20.01
N SER A 5 -16.22 13.79 -20.74
CA SER A 5 -15.91 12.37 -20.68
C SER A 5 -14.56 12.12 -21.37
N ILE A 6 -13.74 11.26 -20.77
CA ILE A 6 -12.47 10.78 -21.35
C ILE A 6 -12.71 10.19 -22.73
N ASP A 7 -13.83 9.52 -22.92
CA ASP A 7 -14.23 8.94 -24.22
C ASP A 7 -14.45 9.98 -25.33
N ASP A 8 -14.63 11.26 -24.99
CA ASP A 8 -14.80 12.35 -25.95
C ASP A 8 -13.48 13.05 -26.34
N ILE A 9 -12.33 12.67 -25.73
CA ILE A 9 -11.02 13.25 -26.03
C ILE A 9 -10.34 12.47 -27.17
N GLU A 10 -9.84 13.22 -28.17
CA GLU A 10 -9.10 12.67 -29.31
C GLU A 10 -7.59 12.77 -29.10
N SER A 11 -7.12 13.90 -28.57
CA SER A 11 -5.69 14.11 -28.32
C SER A 11 -5.47 15.14 -27.21
N ILE A 12 -4.28 15.04 -26.60
CA ILE A 12 -3.76 16.02 -25.64
C ILE A 12 -2.48 16.59 -26.22
N THR A 13 -2.36 17.91 -26.18
CA THR A 13 -1.15 18.63 -26.60
C THR A 13 -0.66 19.49 -25.44
N VAL A 14 0.61 19.31 -25.05
CA VAL A 14 1.26 20.14 -24.03
C VAL A 14 1.99 21.30 -24.70
N LEU A 15 1.60 22.51 -24.38
CA LEU A 15 2.26 23.73 -24.85
C LEU A 15 3.16 24.28 -23.74
N GLN A 16 4.43 24.53 -24.06
CA GLN A 16 5.35 25.21 -23.12
C GLN A 16 5.02 26.69 -23.01
N GLY A 17 5.46 27.34 -21.90
CA GLY A 17 5.08 28.69 -21.53
C GLY A 17 5.04 29.73 -22.68
N PRO A 18 6.09 29.90 -23.51
CA PRO A 18 6.05 30.85 -24.62
C PRO A 18 5.00 30.53 -25.68
N ALA A 19 4.84 29.24 -26.04
CA ALA A 19 3.84 28.81 -27.02
C ALA A 19 2.41 28.90 -26.46
N ALA A 20 2.23 28.56 -25.20
CA ALA A 20 0.96 28.69 -24.51
C ALA A 20 0.60 30.15 -24.29
N ALA A 21 1.56 31.02 -23.93
CA ALA A 21 1.31 32.46 -23.79
C ALA A 21 0.94 33.14 -25.12
N ALA A 22 1.52 32.67 -26.24
CA ALA A 22 1.16 33.18 -27.57
C ALA A 22 -0.29 32.84 -27.96
N LEU A 23 -0.82 31.68 -27.50
CA LEU A 23 -2.18 31.20 -27.82
C LEU A 23 -3.24 31.66 -26.80
N PHE A 24 -2.88 31.74 -25.55
CA PHE A 24 -3.80 31.94 -24.41
C PHE A 24 -3.50 33.20 -23.60
N GLY A 25 -2.55 34.02 -24.04
CA GLY A 25 -2.15 35.25 -23.35
C GLY A 25 -1.33 34.99 -22.08
N PRO A 26 -1.27 35.99 -21.16
CA PRO A 26 -0.47 35.89 -19.93
C PRO A 26 -0.80 34.66 -19.05
N ASP A 27 -2.04 34.21 -19.09
CA ASP A 27 -2.50 33.03 -18.33
C ASP A 27 -1.79 31.73 -18.78
N GLY A 28 -1.34 31.67 -20.04
CA GLY A 28 -0.57 30.55 -20.58
C GLY A 28 0.94 30.58 -20.28
N SER A 29 1.45 31.61 -19.58
CA SER A 29 2.89 31.80 -19.36
C SER A 29 3.58 30.64 -18.64
N ASN A 30 2.84 29.86 -17.85
CA ASN A 30 3.32 28.68 -17.14
C ASN A 30 3.17 27.36 -17.93
N GLY A 31 2.64 27.41 -19.15
CA GLY A 31 2.29 26.27 -19.98
C GLY A 31 0.77 26.03 -20.04
N ALA A 32 0.34 25.20 -20.98
CA ALA A 32 -1.07 24.82 -21.13
C ALA A 32 -1.18 23.38 -21.63
N ILE A 33 -2.22 22.68 -21.18
CA ILE A 33 -2.64 21.39 -21.75
C ILE A 33 -3.87 21.67 -22.62
N VAL A 34 -3.78 21.30 -23.88
CA VAL A 34 -4.86 21.47 -24.85
C VAL A 34 -5.51 20.12 -25.10
N LEU A 35 -6.79 19.99 -24.74
CA LEU A 35 -7.58 18.79 -25.00
C LEU A 35 -8.37 18.98 -26.29
N THR A 36 -8.19 18.06 -27.27
CA THR A 36 -8.95 18.06 -28.50
C THR A 36 -10.03 16.99 -28.44
N GLY A 37 -11.30 17.38 -28.54
CA GLY A 37 -12.43 16.45 -28.51
C GLY A 37 -12.70 15.78 -29.85
N LYS A 38 -13.08 14.48 -29.86
CA LYS A 38 -13.47 13.69 -31.05
C LYS A 38 -14.57 14.33 -31.90
N ARG A 39 -15.42 15.17 -31.29
CA ARG A 39 -16.49 15.88 -31.96
C ARG A 39 -16.02 17.16 -32.68
N ALA A 40 -14.83 17.66 -32.39
CA ALA A 40 -14.29 18.88 -33.01
C ALA A 40 -14.04 18.73 -34.54
N ARG A 41 -13.85 17.49 -35.03
CA ARG A 41 -13.64 17.21 -36.46
C ARG A 41 -14.87 17.39 -37.35
N ARG A 42 -16.09 17.53 -36.80
CA ARG A 42 -17.34 17.59 -37.60
C ARG A 42 -17.89 19.00 -37.88
N SER A 43 -17.25 20.04 -37.39
CA SER A 43 -17.71 21.39 -37.60
C SER A 43 -16.63 22.28 -38.20
N TYR A 44 -16.71 22.52 -39.50
CA TYR A 44 -15.85 23.43 -40.27
C TYR A 44 -16.22 24.92 -40.09
N SER A 45 -16.62 25.34 -38.89
CA SER A 45 -16.76 26.78 -38.62
C SER A 45 -16.83 27.02 -37.11
N ASN A 46 -15.84 27.65 -36.63
CA ASN A 46 -15.49 28.07 -35.26
C ASN A 46 -14.56 27.12 -34.53
N ASN A 47 -13.25 27.45 -34.58
CA ASN A 47 -12.25 26.97 -33.66
C ASN A 47 -12.62 27.42 -32.22
N GLN A 48 -13.52 26.70 -31.57
CA GLN A 48 -13.68 26.81 -30.13
C GLN A 48 -12.66 25.94 -29.45
N TRP A 49 -11.44 26.46 -29.35
CA TRP A 49 -10.45 25.94 -28.42
C TRP A 49 -10.99 26.13 -27.01
N ARG A 50 -11.31 25.06 -26.32
CA ARG A 50 -11.55 25.15 -24.87
C ARG A 50 -10.18 25.07 -24.20
N SER A 51 -9.67 26.20 -23.77
CA SER A 51 -8.50 26.26 -22.88
C SER A 51 -8.99 26.06 -21.46
N TYR A 52 -8.36 25.18 -20.74
CA TYR A 52 -8.51 25.08 -19.29
C TYR A 52 -7.37 25.85 -18.67
N LYS A 53 -7.68 26.75 -17.72
CA LYS A 53 -6.66 27.44 -16.93
C LYS A 53 -6.02 26.45 -15.97
N LEU A 54 -4.76 26.68 -15.56
CA LEU A 54 -4.11 25.89 -14.51
C LEU A 54 -5.00 25.73 -13.26
N LYS A 55 -5.81 26.75 -12.95
CA LYS A 55 -6.79 26.73 -11.86
C LYS A 55 -7.94 25.73 -12.09
N ASP A 56 -8.31 25.48 -13.35
CA ASP A 56 -9.33 24.48 -13.68
C ASP A 56 -8.77 23.05 -13.58
N MET A 57 -7.43 22.89 -13.66
CA MET A 57 -6.73 21.63 -13.47
C MET A 57 -6.56 21.26 -11.98
N GLU A 58 -6.63 22.23 -11.06
CA GLU A 58 -6.68 21.95 -9.62
C GLU A 58 -7.98 21.22 -9.23
N GLU A 59 -9.04 21.35 -10.04
CA GLU A 59 -10.34 20.70 -9.86
C GLU A 59 -10.46 19.37 -10.64
N MET A 60 -9.52 19.07 -11.57
CA MET A 60 -9.51 17.81 -12.33
C MET A 60 -8.74 16.74 -11.57
N ASP A 61 -9.23 15.51 -11.62
CA ASP A 61 -8.46 14.36 -11.15
C ASP A 61 -7.18 14.21 -12.02
N TYR A 62 -6.03 14.47 -11.39
CA TYR A 62 -4.73 14.36 -12.06
C TYR A 62 -4.47 12.97 -12.65
N MET A 63 -5.07 11.92 -12.06
CA MET A 63 -4.96 10.55 -12.58
C MET A 63 -5.71 10.39 -13.90
N GLU A 64 -6.83 11.08 -14.10
CA GLU A 64 -7.50 11.09 -15.39
C GLU A 64 -6.65 11.76 -16.47
N VAL A 65 -6.02 12.89 -16.12
CA VAL A 65 -5.15 13.62 -17.04
C VAL A 65 -3.93 12.79 -17.45
N ILE A 66 -3.26 12.13 -16.51
CA ILE A 66 -2.03 11.37 -16.81
C ILE A 66 -2.32 10.09 -17.59
N LYS A 67 -3.48 9.44 -17.38
CA LYS A 67 -3.85 8.18 -18.05
C LYS A 67 -4.08 8.32 -19.55
N ILE A 68 -4.45 9.51 -20.01
CA ILE A 68 -4.66 9.80 -21.45
C ILE A 68 -3.40 10.33 -22.14
N ALA A 69 -2.30 10.52 -21.40
CA ALA A 69 -1.02 10.94 -21.95
C ALA A 69 -0.34 9.84 -22.75
N GLU A 70 0.25 10.20 -23.90
CA GLU A 70 1.14 9.30 -24.61
C GLU A 70 2.48 9.17 -23.88
N ASP A 71 3.17 8.04 -24.05
CA ASP A 71 4.39 7.71 -23.28
C ASP A 71 5.52 8.73 -23.48
N ASP A 72 5.64 9.34 -24.65
CA ASP A 72 6.65 10.36 -24.97
C ASP A 72 6.35 11.74 -24.36
N GLU A 73 5.08 12.02 -24.03
CA GLU A 73 4.65 13.24 -23.37
C GLU A 73 4.46 13.09 -21.84
N LEU A 74 4.44 11.86 -21.34
CA LEU A 74 4.12 11.53 -19.97
C LEU A 74 4.93 12.35 -18.95
N TRP A 75 6.24 12.46 -19.14
CA TRP A 75 7.11 13.23 -18.26
C TRP A 75 6.80 14.74 -18.27
N LYS A 76 6.45 15.29 -19.42
CA LYS A 76 6.10 16.72 -19.54
C LYS A 76 4.80 17.02 -18.80
N ILE A 77 3.80 16.14 -18.95
CA ILE A 77 2.51 16.26 -18.29
C ILE A 77 2.68 16.12 -16.77
N TYR A 78 3.44 15.12 -16.31
CA TYR A 78 3.79 15.01 -14.89
C TYR A 78 4.39 16.31 -14.35
N LYS A 79 5.38 16.90 -15.05
CA LYS A 79 6.03 18.14 -14.62
C LYS A 79 5.09 19.37 -14.60
N LEU A 80 4.03 19.35 -15.37
CA LEU A 80 2.99 20.39 -15.31
C LEU A 80 2.07 20.17 -14.11
N LEU A 81 1.61 18.93 -13.91
CA LEU A 81 0.76 18.57 -12.78
C LEU A 81 1.48 18.80 -11.44
N GLU A 82 2.78 18.46 -11.37
CA GLU A 82 3.61 18.68 -10.18
C GLU A 82 3.56 20.14 -9.69
N LYS A 83 3.48 21.12 -10.57
CA LYS A 83 3.42 22.55 -10.18
C LYS A 83 2.18 22.89 -9.34
N SER A 84 1.04 22.26 -9.63
CA SER A 84 -0.19 22.46 -8.89
C SER A 84 -0.34 21.53 -7.69
N GLN A 85 0.24 20.33 -7.77
CA GLN A 85 0.07 19.24 -6.80
C GLN A 85 1.27 19.07 -5.85
N ALA A 86 2.29 19.95 -5.91
CA ALA A 86 3.58 19.78 -5.24
C ALA A 86 3.52 19.59 -3.70
N ARG A 87 2.38 19.87 -3.06
CA ARG A 87 2.18 19.75 -1.62
C ARG A 87 1.45 18.46 -1.20
N LEU A 88 0.99 17.67 -2.16
CA LEU A 88 0.20 16.47 -1.93
C LEU A 88 1.09 15.23 -2.04
N ALA A 89 1.40 14.59 -0.94
CA ALA A 89 2.17 13.34 -0.95
C ALA A 89 1.49 12.26 -1.81
N GLY A 90 0.15 12.14 -1.74
CA GLY A 90 -0.63 11.20 -2.56
C GLY A 90 -0.36 11.33 -4.05
N PHE A 91 -0.27 12.55 -4.56
CA PHE A 91 0.08 12.80 -5.96
C PHE A 91 1.39 12.11 -6.38
N TYR A 92 2.44 12.23 -5.56
CA TYR A 92 3.73 11.61 -5.89
C TYR A 92 3.68 10.10 -5.82
N PHE A 93 2.92 9.53 -4.89
CA PHE A 93 2.76 8.08 -4.78
C PHE A 93 2.01 7.51 -5.98
N ASP A 94 0.90 8.12 -6.37
CA ASP A 94 0.10 7.68 -7.52
C ASP A 94 0.89 7.81 -8.83
N MET A 95 1.59 8.95 -9.02
CA MET A 95 2.45 9.15 -10.17
C MET A 95 3.60 8.15 -10.21
N ALA A 96 4.25 7.90 -9.07
CA ALA A 96 5.35 6.95 -8.99
C ALA A 96 4.90 5.53 -9.38
N ASP A 97 3.74 5.09 -8.85
CA ASP A 97 3.17 3.80 -9.19
C ASP A 97 2.83 3.70 -10.69
N TYR A 98 2.20 4.72 -11.22
CA TYR A 98 1.84 4.81 -12.63
C TYR A 98 3.05 4.75 -13.58
N PHE A 99 4.13 5.46 -13.24
CA PHE A 99 5.40 5.40 -13.99
C PHE A 99 6.08 4.04 -13.86
N HIS A 100 6.03 3.42 -12.68
CA HIS A 100 6.60 2.09 -12.47
C HIS A 100 5.87 1.02 -13.28
N GLU A 101 4.54 1.05 -13.34
CA GLU A 101 3.73 0.14 -14.17
C GLU A 101 4.08 0.25 -15.65
N ARG A 102 4.46 1.44 -16.12
CA ARG A 102 4.98 1.70 -17.48
C ARG A 102 6.46 1.39 -17.66
N LYS A 103 7.10 0.75 -16.68
CA LYS A 103 8.52 0.36 -16.71
C LYS A 103 9.49 1.56 -16.77
N GLN A 104 9.03 2.74 -16.43
CA GLN A 104 9.85 3.94 -16.27
C GLN A 104 10.42 4.01 -14.85
N THR A 105 11.14 2.96 -14.45
CA THR A 105 11.54 2.72 -13.05
C THR A 105 12.35 3.87 -12.45
N ARG A 106 13.27 4.48 -13.23
CA ARG A 106 14.08 5.59 -12.72
C ARG A 106 13.20 6.80 -12.33
N GLN A 107 12.30 7.20 -13.25
CA GLN A 107 11.38 8.30 -12.98
C GLN A 107 10.44 7.97 -11.81
N ALA A 108 9.96 6.74 -11.74
CA ALA A 108 9.12 6.28 -10.62
C ALA A 108 9.83 6.47 -9.27
N PHE A 109 11.11 6.10 -9.17
CA PHE A 109 11.90 6.30 -7.95
C PHE A 109 12.09 7.78 -7.64
N ASP A 110 12.50 8.60 -8.63
CA ASP A 110 12.69 10.05 -8.46
C ASP A 110 11.39 10.72 -7.96
N ILE A 111 10.25 10.32 -8.51
CA ILE A 111 8.93 10.80 -8.11
C ILE A 111 8.59 10.36 -6.68
N LEU A 112 8.78 9.08 -6.35
CA LEU A 112 8.45 8.55 -5.03
C LEU A 112 9.31 9.21 -3.94
N PHE A 113 10.59 9.48 -4.20
CA PHE A 113 11.45 10.19 -3.26
C PHE A 113 10.95 11.60 -2.94
N ASN A 114 10.36 12.31 -3.90
CA ASN A 114 9.71 13.61 -3.62
C ASN A 114 8.52 13.43 -2.65
N GLY A 115 7.72 12.37 -2.82
CA GLY A 115 6.64 12.04 -1.90
C GLY A 115 7.13 11.67 -0.50
N ILE A 116 8.23 10.90 -0.40
CA ILE A 116 8.88 10.54 0.86
C ILE A 116 9.37 11.79 1.62
N GLU A 117 9.95 12.76 0.92
CA GLU A 117 10.38 14.03 1.52
C GLU A 117 9.21 14.79 2.17
N LEU A 118 8.03 14.79 1.55
CA LEU A 118 6.82 15.37 2.14
C LEU A 118 6.32 14.60 3.37
N CYS A 119 6.63 13.31 3.44
CA CYS A 119 6.29 12.45 4.58
C CYS A 119 7.38 12.44 5.67
N ARG A 120 8.47 13.21 5.54
CA ARG A 120 9.56 13.23 6.51
C ARG A 120 9.04 13.56 7.91
N GLY A 121 9.30 12.65 8.87
CA GLY A 121 8.81 12.75 10.25
C GLY A 121 7.41 12.17 10.48
N ASN A 122 6.74 11.68 9.44
CA ASN A 122 5.47 10.97 9.55
C ASN A 122 5.68 9.47 9.31
N ALA A 123 5.66 8.66 10.36
CA ALA A 123 5.88 7.22 10.27
C ALA A 123 4.88 6.52 9.35
N ASN A 124 3.62 6.95 9.32
CA ASN A 124 2.58 6.36 8.48
C ASN A 124 2.85 6.62 6.99
N GLY A 125 3.33 7.83 6.65
CA GLY A 125 3.74 8.15 5.29
C GLY A 125 4.99 7.37 4.85
N LEU A 126 5.97 7.20 5.74
CA LEU A 126 7.14 6.37 5.47
C LEU A 126 6.74 4.88 5.30
N LYS A 127 5.79 4.36 6.10
CA LYS A 127 5.25 3.01 5.91
C LYS A 127 4.55 2.86 4.56
N ALA A 128 3.79 3.87 4.12
CA ALA A 128 3.19 3.88 2.78
C ALA A 128 4.26 3.73 1.69
N ALA A 129 5.37 4.46 1.81
CA ALA A 129 6.49 4.34 0.87
C ALA A 129 7.14 2.95 0.90
N ALA A 130 7.34 2.38 2.09
CA ALA A 130 7.86 1.02 2.21
C ALA A 130 6.93 -0.01 1.55
N PHE A 131 5.59 0.12 1.73
CA PHE A 131 4.62 -0.74 1.05
C PHE A 131 4.68 -0.59 -0.47
N MET A 132 4.94 0.62 -0.98
CA MET A 132 5.14 0.84 -2.41
C MET A 132 6.40 0.13 -2.93
N PHE A 133 7.53 0.24 -2.22
CA PHE A 133 8.74 -0.49 -2.59
C PHE A 133 8.55 -2.01 -2.51
N GLU A 134 7.82 -2.52 -1.52
CA GLU A 134 7.46 -3.94 -1.47
C GLU A 134 6.58 -4.37 -2.67
N LYS A 135 5.60 -3.55 -3.07
CA LYS A 135 4.79 -3.76 -4.28
C LYS A 135 5.68 -3.91 -5.51
N TRP A 136 6.71 -3.10 -5.62
CA TRP A 136 7.67 -3.12 -6.71
C TRP A 136 8.76 -4.21 -6.56
N LYS A 137 8.74 -4.98 -5.47
CA LYS A 137 9.78 -5.98 -5.12
C LYS A 137 11.16 -5.38 -4.83
N CYS A 138 11.20 -4.11 -4.51
CA CYS A 138 12.39 -3.36 -4.10
C CYS A 138 12.55 -3.49 -2.58
N PHE A 139 12.78 -4.72 -2.10
CA PHE A 139 12.77 -5.02 -0.65
C PHE A 139 13.91 -4.34 0.11
N ARG A 140 15.02 -4.04 -0.54
CA ARG A 140 16.15 -3.34 0.08
C ARG A 140 15.75 -1.94 0.52
N GLU A 141 15.11 -1.20 -0.37
CA GLU A 141 14.61 0.15 -0.11
C GLU A 141 13.52 0.15 0.97
N ALA A 142 12.64 -0.84 0.97
CA ALA A 142 11.65 -1.01 2.02
C ALA A 142 12.31 -1.28 3.38
N ILE A 143 13.33 -2.16 3.44
CA ILE A 143 14.11 -2.46 4.65
C ILE A 143 14.77 -1.20 5.20
N ASP A 144 15.40 -0.38 4.34
CA ASP A 144 16.08 0.85 4.78
C ASP A 144 15.08 1.85 5.41
N ILE A 145 13.87 1.97 4.84
CA ILE A 145 12.81 2.79 5.42
C ILE A 145 12.34 2.24 6.77
N TYR A 146 12.08 0.92 6.87
CA TYR A 146 11.65 0.33 8.14
C TYR A 146 12.71 0.45 9.22
N LYS A 147 14.00 0.34 8.90
CA LYS A 147 15.10 0.60 9.82
C LYS A 147 15.05 2.04 10.36
N ASP A 148 14.91 3.03 9.47
CA ASP A 148 14.82 4.44 9.87
C ASP A 148 13.63 4.69 10.82
N ILE A 149 12.47 4.06 10.54
CA ILE A 149 11.31 4.15 11.44
C ILE A 149 11.61 3.51 12.79
N CYS A 150 12.18 2.31 12.81
CA CYS A 150 12.49 1.57 14.05
C CYS A 150 13.56 2.26 14.89
N GLU A 151 14.56 2.89 14.26
CA GLU A 151 15.59 3.67 14.96
C GLU A 151 15.00 4.90 15.67
N LYS A 152 14.07 5.58 15.00
CA LYS A 152 13.38 6.77 15.54
C LYS A 152 12.29 6.42 16.55
N ASN A 153 11.68 5.26 16.41
CA ASN A 153 10.61 4.77 17.26
C ASN A 153 10.80 3.29 17.62
N PRO A 154 11.71 2.95 18.53
CA PRO A 154 12.02 1.57 18.90
C PRO A 154 10.86 0.78 19.52
N ARG A 155 9.79 1.47 19.93
CA ARG A 155 8.60 0.87 20.51
C ARG A 155 7.50 0.55 19.49
N ASP A 156 7.68 0.90 18.22
CA ASP A 156 6.74 0.54 17.15
C ASP A 156 6.94 -0.92 16.73
N LEU A 157 6.29 -1.84 17.47
CA LEU A 157 6.36 -3.27 17.20
C LEU A 157 5.77 -3.63 15.83
N GLY A 158 4.83 -2.84 15.31
CA GLY A 158 4.30 -2.99 13.96
C GLY A 158 5.37 -2.75 12.90
N SER A 159 6.17 -1.71 13.05
CA SER A 159 7.29 -1.44 12.13
C SER A 159 8.41 -2.48 12.26
N LEU A 160 8.72 -2.97 13.48
CA LEU A 160 9.65 -4.09 13.65
C LEU A 160 9.15 -5.36 12.96
N ARG A 161 7.84 -5.68 13.07
CA ARG A 161 7.26 -6.80 12.33
C ARG A 161 7.39 -6.62 10.82
N ASN A 162 7.14 -5.41 10.32
CA ASN A 162 7.27 -5.10 8.90
C ASN A 162 8.70 -5.26 8.41
N LEU A 163 9.68 -4.83 9.20
CA LEU A 163 11.09 -5.06 8.94
C LEU A 163 11.41 -6.56 8.86
N ALA A 164 10.92 -7.35 9.83
CA ALA A 164 11.14 -8.79 9.86
C ALA A 164 10.53 -9.48 8.61
N LEU A 165 9.33 -9.07 8.20
CA LEU A 165 8.68 -9.60 7.01
C LEU A 165 9.39 -9.18 5.71
N ALA A 166 9.90 -7.94 5.65
CA ALA A 166 10.68 -7.46 4.51
C ALA A 166 12.01 -8.22 4.38
N TYR A 167 12.71 -8.50 5.49
CA TYR A 167 13.88 -9.39 5.49
C TYR A 167 13.54 -10.78 4.97
N PHE A 168 12.42 -11.37 5.41
CA PHE A 168 11.95 -12.66 4.91
C PHE A 168 11.74 -12.64 3.40
N GLN A 169 11.05 -11.63 2.88
CA GLN A 169 10.79 -11.49 1.44
C GLN A 169 12.07 -11.22 0.63
N HIS A 170 13.07 -10.58 1.24
CA HIS A 170 14.37 -10.33 0.60
C HIS A 170 15.31 -11.55 0.65
N GLY A 171 14.96 -12.60 1.41
CA GLY A 171 15.78 -13.81 1.57
C GLY A 171 16.79 -13.73 2.73
N GLU A 172 16.74 -12.68 3.54
CA GLU A 172 17.60 -12.49 4.73
C GLU A 172 16.98 -13.18 5.96
N TYR A 173 16.82 -14.50 5.88
CA TYR A 173 16.03 -15.28 6.84
C TYR A 173 16.54 -15.20 8.28
N GLN A 174 17.86 -15.13 8.49
CA GLN A 174 18.41 -14.99 9.84
C GLN A 174 18.06 -13.65 10.45
N LEU A 175 18.13 -12.55 9.67
CA LEU A 175 17.74 -11.22 10.14
C LEU A 175 16.24 -11.19 10.45
N SER A 176 15.42 -11.80 9.60
CA SER A 176 13.97 -11.92 9.83
C SER A 176 13.68 -12.59 11.17
N VAL A 177 14.28 -13.77 11.43
CA VAL A 177 14.09 -14.51 12.69
C VAL A 177 14.58 -13.72 13.90
N ASN A 178 15.73 -13.07 13.79
CA ASN A 178 16.29 -12.26 14.87
C ASN A 178 15.36 -11.08 15.20
N THR A 179 14.83 -10.39 14.18
CA THR A 179 13.94 -9.24 14.35
C THR A 179 12.60 -9.65 14.96
N TYR A 180 12.00 -10.78 14.54
CA TYR A 180 10.83 -11.33 15.24
C TYR A 180 11.14 -11.66 16.71
N TYR A 181 12.32 -12.21 16.99
CA TYR A 181 12.70 -12.55 18.34
C TYR A 181 12.89 -11.32 19.24
N GLU A 182 13.34 -10.19 18.68
CA GLU A 182 13.37 -8.90 19.41
C GLU A 182 11.98 -8.44 19.84
N ILE A 183 10.95 -8.58 18.98
CA ILE A 183 9.56 -8.28 19.35
C ILE A 183 9.11 -9.16 20.52
N ILE A 184 9.47 -10.45 20.49
CA ILE A 184 9.08 -11.41 21.53
C ILE A 184 9.74 -11.10 22.88
N LYS A 185 10.99 -10.60 22.85
CA LYS A 185 11.77 -10.26 24.05
C LYS A 185 11.46 -8.89 24.63
N SER A 186 10.75 -8.02 23.92
CA SER A 186 10.44 -6.67 24.40
C SER A 186 9.81 -6.72 25.80
N ASN A 187 10.31 -5.89 26.73
CA ASN A 187 10.00 -6.01 28.15
C ASN A 187 8.55 -5.70 28.50
N GLU A 188 7.97 -6.51 29.42
CA GLU A 188 6.60 -6.35 29.92
C GLU A 188 6.38 -5.05 30.71
N SER A 189 7.41 -4.46 31.31
CA SER A 189 7.31 -3.24 32.13
C SER A 189 6.95 -1.97 31.33
N ASP A 190 7.13 -2.00 30.03
CA ASP A 190 6.86 -0.88 29.12
C ASP A 190 5.63 -1.11 28.22
N ILE A 191 4.85 -2.15 28.51
CA ILE A 191 3.79 -2.67 27.63
C ILE A 191 2.52 -1.83 27.75
N TYR A 192 2.12 -1.24 26.65
CA TYR A 192 0.72 -0.92 26.38
C TYR A 192 -0.03 -2.24 26.11
N MET A 193 -1.31 -2.36 26.48
CA MET A 193 -2.13 -3.60 26.42
C MET A 193 -2.18 -4.30 25.04
N HIS A 194 -1.54 -3.77 24.00
CA HIS A 194 -1.59 -4.26 22.61
C HIS A 194 -0.31 -4.97 22.15
N ASP A 195 0.74 -4.92 22.94
CA ASP A 195 2.02 -5.53 22.59
C ASP A 195 1.95 -7.07 22.58
N GLU A 196 1.03 -7.66 23.35
CA GLU A 196 0.82 -9.11 23.35
C GLU A 196 0.39 -9.66 22.00
N GLU A 197 -0.43 -8.93 21.25
CA GLU A 197 -0.91 -9.36 19.94
C GLU A 197 0.25 -9.42 18.94
N TYR A 198 1.11 -8.40 18.92
CA TYR A 198 2.32 -8.39 18.10
C TYR A 198 3.29 -9.51 18.47
N ARG A 199 3.43 -9.85 19.75
CA ARG A 199 4.26 -10.99 20.18
C ARG A 199 3.71 -12.32 19.68
N VAL A 200 2.40 -12.53 19.75
CA VAL A 200 1.75 -13.74 19.22
C VAL A 200 1.95 -13.85 17.71
N ILE A 201 1.79 -12.74 16.99
CA ILE A 201 2.05 -12.68 15.55
C ILE A 201 3.53 -12.99 15.27
N ALA A 202 4.45 -12.35 16.00
CA ALA A 202 5.89 -12.54 15.84
C ALA A 202 6.33 -13.98 16.12
N ILE A 203 5.79 -14.63 17.16
CA ILE A 203 6.05 -16.06 17.42
C ILE A 203 5.60 -16.92 16.24
N ASN A 204 4.42 -16.67 15.72
CA ASN A 204 3.87 -17.48 14.62
C ASN A 204 4.64 -17.26 13.32
N GLU A 205 4.95 -16.00 12.96
CA GLU A 205 5.69 -15.69 11.74
C GLU A 205 7.16 -16.10 11.84
N MET A 206 7.81 -15.97 13.00
CA MET A 206 9.14 -16.53 13.25
C MET A 206 9.18 -18.03 13.01
N ASN A 207 8.20 -18.77 13.56
CA ASN A 207 8.12 -20.22 13.34
C ASN A 207 7.81 -20.59 11.88
N ALA A 208 7.14 -19.70 11.13
CA ALA A 208 6.93 -19.88 9.69
C ALA A 208 8.28 -19.81 8.93
N VAL A 209 9.14 -18.85 9.27
CA VAL A 209 10.50 -18.78 8.70
C VAL A 209 11.33 -20.00 9.09
N ILE A 210 11.34 -20.35 10.39
CA ILE A 210 12.11 -21.50 10.91
C ILE A 210 11.65 -22.80 10.25
N SER A 211 10.35 -23.03 10.07
CA SER A 211 9.83 -24.28 9.48
C SER A 211 10.28 -24.49 8.04
N GLN A 212 10.55 -23.42 7.30
CA GLN A 212 10.94 -23.46 5.90
C GLN A 212 12.47 -23.47 5.70
N PHE A 213 13.21 -22.75 6.57
CA PHE A 213 14.63 -22.48 6.36
C PHE A 213 15.53 -22.94 7.51
N LYS A 214 15.07 -23.86 8.36
CA LYS A 214 15.75 -24.31 9.58
C LYS A 214 17.24 -24.64 9.38
N GLU A 215 17.57 -25.30 8.29
CA GLU A 215 18.95 -25.72 7.98
C GLU A 215 19.90 -24.54 7.68
N GLN A 216 19.35 -23.36 7.39
CA GLN A 216 20.08 -22.13 7.09
C GLN A 216 20.15 -21.18 8.29
N LEU A 217 19.54 -21.55 9.42
CA LEU A 217 19.33 -20.66 10.55
C LEU A 217 20.12 -21.10 11.79
N ASN A 218 20.74 -20.12 12.44
CA ASN A 218 21.25 -20.31 13.80
C ASN A 218 20.17 -19.88 14.81
N ILE A 219 19.46 -20.87 15.38
CA ILE A 219 18.39 -20.66 16.35
C ILE A 219 18.82 -20.95 17.79
N GLY A 220 20.13 -21.16 18.04
CA GLY A 220 20.66 -21.54 19.36
C GLY A 220 20.42 -20.50 20.46
N LEU A 221 20.21 -19.23 20.11
CA LEU A 221 19.90 -18.15 21.05
C LEU A 221 18.39 -17.97 21.31
N ILE A 222 17.54 -18.67 20.56
CA ILE A 222 16.09 -18.59 20.70
C ILE A 222 15.66 -19.56 21.79
N ASN A 223 14.78 -19.11 22.70
CA ASN A 223 14.21 -19.98 23.73
C ASN A 223 13.52 -21.19 23.06
N PRO A 224 13.96 -22.43 23.35
CA PRO A 224 13.41 -23.62 22.71
C PRO A 224 11.89 -23.78 22.86
N ASN A 225 11.31 -23.26 23.96
CA ASN A 225 9.87 -23.32 24.20
C ASN A 225 9.04 -22.47 23.20
N LEU A 226 9.69 -21.52 22.50
CA LEU A 226 9.07 -20.69 21.48
C LEU A 226 9.20 -21.31 20.08
N VAL A 227 10.09 -22.28 19.89
CA VAL A 227 10.32 -22.94 18.60
C VAL A 227 9.39 -24.15 18.49
N ARG A 228 8.18 -23.87 18.01
CA ARG A 228 7.15 -24.89 17.78
C ARG A 228 6.33 -24.56 16.56
N THR A 229 6.00 -25.52 15.75
CA THR A 229 5.15 -25.36 14.59
C THR A 229 3.70 -25.71 14.91
N LEU A 230 2.80 -24.86 14.48
CA LEU A 230 1.35 -25.07 14.52
C LEU A 230 0.83 -24.91 13.08
N PRO A 231 1.05 -25.91 12.22
CA PRO A 231 0.75 -25.78 10.80
C PRO A 231 -0.74 -25.59 10.57
N VAL A 232 -1.06 -24.65 9.68
CA VAL A 232 -2.42 -24.39 9.19
C VAL A 232 -2.40 -24.29 7.68
N ASP A 233 -3.58 -24.41 7.05
CA ASP A 233 -3.69 -24.33 5.60
C ASP A 233 -3.50 -22.88 5.11
N LEU A 234 -4.14 -21.94 5.81
CA LEU A 234 -4.09 -20.53 5.49
C LEU A 234 -3.83 -19.70 6.75
N ASN A 235 -2.93 -18.75 6.65
CA ASN A 235 -2.84 -17.63 7.58
C ASN A 235 -2.99 -16.35 6.75
N ILE A 236 -4.00 -15.56 7.07
CA ILE A 236 -4.38 -14.38 6.32
C ILE A 236 -4.36 -13.20 7.27
N SER A 237 -3.65 -12.14 6.91
CA SER A 237 -3.69 -10.89 7.65
C SER A 237 -3.86 -9.69 6.71
N VAL A 238 -4.49 -8.65 7.22
CA VAL A 238 -4.58 -7.34 6.59
C VAL A 238 -3.98 -6.33 7.53
N GLU A 239 -3.10 -5.53 7.00
CA GLU A 239 -2.42 -4.45 7.70
C GLU A 239 -2.56 -3.14 6.93
N SER A 240 -2.61 -2.01 7.64
CA SER A 240 -2.60 -0.68 7.04
C SER A 240 -1.49 0.17 7.63
N ASN A 241 -1.00 1.13 6.86
CA ASN A 241 -0.17 2.22 7.38
C ASN A 241 -1.00 3.27 8.14
N SER A 242 -2.31 3.07 8.28
CA SER A 242 -3.25 3.97 8.95
C SER A 242 -4.20 3.18 9.85
N TYR A 243 -4.81 3.86 10.83
CA TYR A 243 -5.74 3.27 11.81
C TYR A 243 -7.23 3.34 11.39
N ASN A 244 -7.53 3.73 10.15
CA ASN A 244 -8.90 3.99 9.68
C ASN A 244 -9.72 2.75 9.36
N PHE A 245 -9.33 1.60 9.86
CA PHE A 245 -9.93 0.33 9.52
C PHE A 245 -10.29 -0.48 10.75
N SER A 246 -11.30 -1.32 10.60
CA SER A 246 -11.64 -2.34 11.58
C SER A 246 -12.20 -3.59 10.90
N ASP A 247 -12.29 -4.67 11.69
CA ASP A 247 -13.08 -5.87 11.40
C ASP A 247 -12.80 -6.53 10.07
N LEU A 248 -11.60 -7.13 9.94
CA LEU A 248 -11.36 -8.06 8.84
C LEU A 248 -12.39 -9.18 8.89
N ARG A 249 -13.16 -9.31 7.81
CA ARG A 249 -14.13 -10.38 7.59
C ARG A 249 -13.71 -11.21 6.41
N ILE A 250 -13.66 -12.51 6.61
CA ILE A 250 -13.31 -13.46 5.55
C ILE A 250 -14.54 -14.30 5.23
N ALA A 251 -15.00 -14.25 3.98
CA ALA A 251 -16.02 -15.15 3.48
C ALA A 251 -15.33 -16.31 2.75
N GLY A 252 -15.68 -17.53 3.14
CA GLY A 252 -15.20 -18.76 2.51
C GLY A 252 -15.95 -19.08 1.21
N PRO A 253 -15.58 -20.17 0.52
CA PRO A 253 -16.14 -20.55 -0.78
C PRO A 253 -17.66 -20.77 -0.78
N GLN A 254 -18.24 -21.10 0.36
CA GLN A 254 -19.69 -21.29 0.52
C GLN A 254 -20.44 -20.00 0.85
N GLY A 255 -19.75 -18.84 0.84
CA GLY A 255 -20.32 -17.54 1.15
C GLY A 255 -20.53 -17.25 2.64
N ASN A 256 -20.30 -18.22 3.51
CA ASN A 256 -20.39 -18.05 4.96
C ASN A 256 -19.18 -17.27 5.49
N GLN A 257 -19.45 -16.32 6.37
CA GLN A 257 -18.41 -15.61 7.09
C GLN A 257 -17.67 -16.58 8.02
N LEU A 258 -16.35 -16.58 7.91
CA LEU A 258 -15.48 -17.30 8.85
C LEU A 258 -15.38 -16.48 10.12
N THR A 259 -15.88 -17.01 11.21
CA THR A 259 -15.83 -16.38 12.54
C THR A 259 -15.12 -17.31 13.51
N THR A 260 -14.57 -16.73 14.58
CA THR A 260 -13.96 -17.47 15.68
C THR A 260 -14.94 -18.43 16.37
N ASP A 261 -16.24 -18.16 16.27
CA ASP A 261 -17.29 -18.93 16.92
C ASP A 261 -17.70 -20.19 16.14
N ASN A 262 -17.16 -20.38 14.96
CA ASN A 262 -17.45 -21.58 14.18
C ASN A 262 -16.67 -22.78 14.75
N LYS A 263 -17.31 -23.60 15.57
CA LYS A 263 -16.72 -24.77 16.24
C LYS A 263 -16.10 -25.82 15.31
N TYR A 264 -16.44 -25.77 14.02
CA TYR A 264 -15.95 -26.72 13.02
C TYR A 264 -14.72 -26.26 12.24
N ILE A 265 -14.38 -24.96 12.32
CA ILE A 265 -13.19 -24.39 11.69
C ILE A 265 -12.40 -23.67 12.79
N PRO A 266 -11.33 -24.27 13.33
CA PRO A 266 -10.49 -23.60 14.32
C PRO A 266 -9.80 -22.41 13.65
N VAL A 267 -10.38 -21.22 13.84
CA VAL A 267 -9.85 -19.94 13.40
C VAL A 267 -9.24 -19.26 14.60
N THR A 268 -7.96 -18.97 14.55
CA THR A 268 -7.34 -18.09 15.53
C THR A 268 -7.46 -16.67 14.99
N TYR A 269 -8.09 -15.83 15.76
CA TYR A 269 -8.28 -14.42 15.44
C TYR A 269 -7.33 -13.57 16.28
N TYR A 270 -6.73 -12.60 15.67
CA TYR A 270 -6.02 -11.53 16.36
C TYR A 270 -6.40 -10.18 15.75
N LYS A 271 -6.54 -9.19 16.57
CA LYS A 271 -6.92 -7.83 16.20
C LYS A 271 -6.22 -6.87 17.12
N SER A 272 -5.43 -5.95 16.57
CA SER A 272 -4.96 -4.81 17.36
C SER A 272 -6.16 -3.91 17.67
N ARG A 273 -6.38 -3.61 18.96
CA ARG A 273 -7.42 -2.67 19.39
C ARG A 273 -6.85 -1.26 19.34
N HIS A 274 -7.63 -0.34 18.80
CA HIS A 274 -7.25 1.07 18.68
C HIS A 274 -7.04 1.74 20.02
N TYR A 275 -5.87 2.36 20.19
CA TYR A 275 -5.69 3.52 21.07
C TYR A 275 -4.98 4.64 20.32
N TRP A 276 -5.42 5.85 20.55
CA TRP A 276 -5.33 7.11 19.80
C TRP A 276 -3.94 7.62 19.35
N TYR A 277 -2.82 6.90 19.52
CA TYR A 277 -1.54 7.58 19.34
C TYR A 277 -0.48 6.93 18.44
N TYR A 278 -0.46 5.61 18.19
CA TYR A 278 0.67 4.97 17.48
C TYR A 278 0.33 3.73 16.65
N ASP A 279 -0.90 3.27 16.57
CA ASP A 279 -1.16 1.92 16.12
C ASP A 279 -1.61 1.83 14.66
N ASN A 280 -0.86 1.02 13.91
CA ASN A 280 -1.31 0.52 12.62
C ASN A 280 -2.45 -0.47 12.84
N PHE A 281 -3.41 -0.47 11.92
CA PHE A 281 -4.38 -1.54 11.87
C PHE A 281 -3.71 -2.84 11.44
N ILE A 282 -3.87 -3.88 12.22
CA ILE A 282 -3.58 -5.26 11.82
C ILE A 282 -4.70 -6.17 12.30
N SER A 283 -5.16 -7.05 11.41
CA SER A 283 -6.14 -8.07 11.75
C SER A 283 -5.88 -9.33 10.94
N GLY A 284 -6.08 -10.51 11.53
CA GLY A 284 -5.77 -11.74 10.81
C GLY A 284 -6.48 -12.98 11.32
N HIS A 285 -6.49 -14.01 10.49
CA HIS A 285 -7.12 -15.30 10.74
C HIS A 285 -6.22 -16.46 10.29
N SER A 286 -6.12 -17.47 11.15
CA SER A 286 -5.50 -18.76 10.79
C SER A 286 -6.59 -19.81 10.58
N ILE A 287 -6.56 -20.50 9.45
CA ILE A 287 -7.60 -21.45 9.04
C ILE A 287 -6.98 -22.85 8.87
N ARG A 288 -7.50 -23.82 9.62
CA ARG A 288 -7.24 -25.24 9.41
C ARG A 288 -8.36 -25.85 8.58
N ASN A 289 -8.03 -26.85 7.79
CA ASN A 289 -8.98 -27.54 6.91
C ASN A 289 -9.71 -26.57 5.97
N ALA A 290 -8.94 -25.65 5.38
CA ALA A 290 -9.49 -24.63 4.47
C ALA A 290 -10.19 -25.30 3.27
N ALA A 291 -11.46 -24.95 3.04
CA ALA A 291 -12.22 -25.46 1.91
C ALA A 291 -11.66 -24.89 0.59
N LYS A 292 -11.59 -25.72 -0.45
CA LYS A 292 -11.17 -25.26 -1.78
C LYS A 292 -12.18 -24.32 -2.39
N GLY A 293 -11.71 -23.24 -3.00
CA GLY A 293 -12.53 -22.27 -3.71
C GLY A 293 -12.15 -20.82 -3.51
N LEU A 294 -13.07 -19.90 -3.79
CA LEU A 294 -12.86 -18.47 -3.72
C LEU A 294 -13.09 -17.94 -2.31
N TYR A 295 -12.11 -17.23 -1.80
CA TYR A 295 -12.19 -16.45 -0.55
C TYR A 295 -12.30 -14.96 -0.86
N LYS A 296 -13.08 -14.25 -0.06
CA LYS A 296 -13.29 -12.80 -0.16
C LYS A 296 -12.96 -12.15 1.16
N LEU A 297 -12.15 -11.11 1.11
CA LEU A 297 -11.74 -10.33 2.27
C LEU A 297 -12.45 -8.98 2.25
N LYS A 298 -13.08 -8.64 3.36
CA LYS A 298 -13.75 -7.35 3.58
C LYS A 298 -13.26 -6.72 4.85
N ILE A 299 -13.13 -5.42 4.83
CA ILE A 299 -12.84 -4.59 6.01
C ILE A 299 -13.90 -3.51 6.15
N ASN A 300 -14.00 -2.92 7.34
CA ASN A 300 -14.77 -1.71 7.53
C ASN A 300 -13.83 -0.51 7.54
N ALA A 301 -13.98 0.38 6.57
CA ALA A 301 -13.19 1.60 6.41
C ALA A 301 -13.97 2.80 7.00
N TYR A 302 -13.28 3.63 7.78
CA TYR A 302 -13.85 4.84 8.38
C TYR A 302 -13.39 6.07 7.61
N ASP A 303 -14.27 7.06 7.47
CA ASP A 303 -13.94 8.35 6.90
C ASP A 303 -13.17 9.20 7.92
N TYR A 304 -11.98 9.65 7.51
CA TYR A 304 -11.19 10.58 8.30
C TYR A 304 -10.58 11.66 7.40
N TYR A 305 -11.11 12.84 7.46
CA TYR A 305 -10.80 14.02 6.64
C TYR A 305 -9.37 14.60 6.77
N TYR A 306 -8.45 13.99 7.53
CA TYR A 306 -7.20 14.66 7.94
C TYR A 306 -5.90 14.05 7.43
N TYR A 307 -5.92 13.18 6.40
CA TYR A 307 -4.68 12.55 5.97
C TYR A 307 -4.00 13.29 4.83
N GLN A 308 -2.83 13.85 5.17
CA GLN A 308 -1.86 14.38 4.19
C GLN A 308 -1.00 13.26 3.56
N VAL A 309 -1.21 12.01 3.97
CA VAL A 309 -0.43 10.87 3.49
C VAL A 309 -1.35 9.82 2.86
N PRO A 310 -0.91 9.16 1.80
CA PRO A 310 -1.70 8.12 1.15
C PRO A 310 -1.90 6.92 2.08
N VAL A 311 -3.05 6.27 1.96
CA VAL A 311 -3.43 5.12 2.76
C VAL A 311 -3.39 3.86 1.91
N TYR A 312 -2.61 2.89 2.36
CA TYR A 312 -2.49 1.59 1.73
C TYR A 312 -2.87 0.46 2.68
N LEU A 313 -3.43 -0.58 2.12
CA LEU A 313 -3.57 -1.88 2.76
C LEU A 313 -2.57 -2.85 2.19
N ARG A 314 -2.05 -3.71 3.06
CA ARG A 314 -1.26 -4.88 2.71
C ARG A 314 -2.02 -6.13 3.14
N VAL A 315 -2.42 -6.95 2.16
CA VAL A 315 -3.04 -8.25 2.40
C VAL A 315 -1.95 -9.31 2.29
N ILE A 316 -1.72 -10.04 3.37
CA ILE A 316 -0.68 -11.03 3.52
C ILE A 316 -1.34 -12.40 3.63
N ILE A 317 -1.04 -13.29 2.71
CA ILE A 317 -1.62 -14.63 2.64
C ILE A 317 -0.50 -15.65 2.66
N PHE A 318 -0.36 -16.36 3.77
CA PHE A 318 0.47 -17.57 3.82
C PHE A 318 -0.40 -18.79 3.50
N ARG A 319 -0.01 -19.51 2.46
CA ARG A 319 -0.55 -20.82 2.12
C ARG A 319 0.35 -21.89 2.74
N LYS A 320 -0.25 -22.95 3.33
CA LYS A 320 0.48 -23.99 4.06
C LYS A 320 1.41 -23.40 5.13
N PHE A 321 0.85 -22.49 5.91
CA PHE A 321 1.58 -21.72 6.94
C PHE A 321 2.30 -22.64 7.93
N GLN A 322 3.54 -22.33 8.23
CA GLN A 322 4.44 -23.10 9.08
C GLN A 322 4.70 -24.54 8.56
N GLN A 323 4.64 -24.74 7.25
CA GLN A 323 5.07 -25.95 6.58
C GLN A 323 6.30 -25.67 5.71
N CYS A 324 7.12 -26.70 5.43
CA CYS A 324 8.34 -26.53 4.65
C CYS A 324 8.10 -26.05 3.20
N ASN A 325 6.89 -26.22 2.70
CA ASN A 325 6.45 -25.78 1.37
C ASN A 325 5.44 -24.65 1.41
N GLN A 326 5.49 -23.81 2.46
CA GLN A 326 4.64 -22.63 2.54
C GLN A 326 4.92 -21.64 1.40
N VAL A 327 3.91 -20.92 1.02
CA VAL A 327 3.98 -19.86 0.00
C VAL A 327 3.40 -18.57 0.59
N LEU A 328 4.15 -17.47 0.46
CA LEU A 328 3.71 -16.14 0.83
C LEU A 328 3.23 -15.39 -0.42
N GLU A 329 2.03 -14.85 -0.36
CA GLU A 329 1.46 -13.91 -1.31
C GLU A 329 1.15 -12.59 -0.58
N VAL A 330 1.59 -11.47 -1.13
CA VAL A 330 1.33 -10.14 -0.59
C VAL A 330 0.70 -9.28 -1.68
N GLN A 331 -0.46 -8.69 -1.36
CA GLN A 331 -1.16 -7.76 -2.23
C GLN A 331 -1.15 -6.38 -1.57
N HIS A 332 -0.89 -5.33 -2.37
CA HIS A 332 -0.88 -3.93 -1.92
C HIS A 332 -2.03 -3.19 -2.60
N ILE A 333 -2.85 -2.50 -1.81
CA ILE A 333 -4.10 -1.89 -2.25
C ILE A 333 -4.12 -0.44 -1.80
N ALA A 334 -4.24 0.50 -2.74
CA ALA A 334 -4.51 1.89 -2.43
C ALA A 334 -5.97 2.07 -2.00
N MET A 335 -6.20 2.86 -0.95
CA MET A 335 -7.52 3.04 -0.35
C MET A 335 -8.05 4.45 -0.60
N ASP A 336 -8.26 4.76 -1.88
CA ASP A 336 -8.77 6.07 -2.28
C ASP A 336 -10.25 6.20 -1.96
N ASN A 337 -10.60 7.09 -1.02
CA ASN A 337 -11.98 7.51 -0.70
C ASN A 337 -13.02 6.37 -0.54
N GLN A 338 -12.60 5.20 -0.07
CA GLN A 338 -13.48 4.06 0.17
C GLN A 338 -13.94 4.00 1.63
N TYR A 339 -15.26 3.94 1.84
CA TYR A 339 -15.89 3.93 3.16
C TYR A 339 -16.81 2.74 3.36
N GLY A 340 -17.03 2.38 4.63
CA GLY A 340 -17.93 1.29 5.00
C GLY A 340 -17.34 -0.09 4.75
N ASN A 341 -18.16 -1.05 4.39
CA ASN A 341 -17.74 -2.42 4.11
C ASN A 341 -17.13 -2.51 2.71
N VAL A 342 -15.81 -2.57 2.64
CA VAL A 342 -15.05 -2.64 1.38
C VAL A 342 -14.53 -4.05 1.17
N GLU A 343 -14.75 -4.63 -0.03
CA GLU A 343 -14.09 -5.86 -0.45
C GLU A 343 -12.69 -5.50 -0.95
N VAL A 344 -11.68 -5.88 -0.18
CA VAL A 344 -10.29 -5.45 -0.41
C VAL A 344 -9.48 -6.47 -1.20
N ALA A 345 -9.81 -7.76 -1.11
CA ALA A 345 -9.10 -8.77 -1.86
C ALA A 345 -9.94 -10.01 -2.10
N THR A 346 -9.60 -10.74 -3.13
CA THR A 346 -10.08 -12.11 -3.39
C THR A 346 -8.91 -13.02 -3.73
N PHE A 347 -8.98 -14.26 -3.31
CA PHE A 347 -8.00 -15.27 -3.71
C PHE A 347 -8.65 -16.66 -3.79
N ARG A 348 -8.01 -17.60 -4.49
CA ARG A 348 -8.42 -19.01 -4.55
C ARG A 348 -7.47 -19.87 -3.74
N TRP A 349 -8.06 -20.75 -2.94
CA TRP A 349 -7.35 -21.84 -2.24
C TRP A 349 -7.46 -23.17 -2.97
#